data_3f50ef509160c04f08e0be8251068619
#
_entry.id   3f50ef509160c04f08e0be8251068619
#
_cell.length_a   1.000
_cell.length_b   1.000
_cell.length_c   1.000
_cell.angle_alpha   90.00
_cell.angle_beta   90.00
_cell.angle_gamma   90.00
#
_symmetry.space_group_name_H-M   'P 1'
#
loop_
_entity.id
_entity.type
_entity.pdbx_description
1 polymer ?
#
loop_
_entity_poly.entity_id
_entity_poly.type
_entity_poly.pdbx_seq_one_letter_code
_entity_poly.pdbx_strand_id
1 'polypeptide(L)'
;FKELGLSPEQIQQFKELLLAQQMKGVEQAGALLGAVTTEQDRAERAQMLADLDRQNEEAIKAFLGEEGYPQYQHYRETLGDRMQLNQFHLQLAGGEHPLDSEQQAQLLHIMNEERQALAADFAQLGWVGGQPANPQDLFAADKLNQVMDLQQNLGQRVYDRARSVLQPEQLDAFGAFQTNQLSLQRIGIQLLQSQSRNGAPSTVPSPPPGP
;
A
#
# COMPACT_ATOMS: atom_id res chain seq x y z
N PHE A 1 -8.12 -12.63 9.69
CA PHE A 1 -7.42 -13.41 10.75
C PHE A 1 -7.85 -14.89 10.83
N LYS A 2 -8.93 -15.30 10.17
CA LYS A 2 -9.33 -16.73 10.14
C LYS A 2 -8.26 -17.64 9.55
N GLU A 3 -7.47 -17.12 8.61
CA GLU A 3 -6.39 -17.85 7.94
C GLU A 3 -5.15 -18.08 8.82
N LEU A 4 -5.03 -17.35 9.92
CA LEU A 4 -3.93 -17.51 10.86
C LEU A 4 -4.14 -18.69 11.84
N GLY A 5 -5.24 -19.43 11.73
CA GLY A 5 -5.54 -20.57 12.59
C GLY A 5 -5.73 -20.22 14.07
N LEU A 6 -5.94 -18.94 14.39
CA LEU A 6 -6.10 -18.47 15.77
C LEU A 6 -7.49 -18.78 16.33
N SER A 7 -7.56 -19.14 17.60
CA SER A 7 -8.83 -19.24 18.33
C SER A 7 -9.52 -17.87 18.45
N PRO A 8 -10.83 -17.81 18.73
CA PRO A 8 -11.54 -16.54 18.93
C PRO A 8 -10.90 -15.65 20.02
N GLU A 9 -10.42 -16.25 21.11
CA GLU A 9 -9.72 -15.54 22.17
C GLU A 9 -8.36 -15.00 21.69
N GLN A 10 -7.60 -15.81 20.95
CA GLN A 10 -6.33 -15.37 20.35
C GLN A 10 -6.54 -14.26 19.33
N ILE A 11 -7.61 -14.31 18.53
CA ILE A 11 -7.97 -13.23 17.61
C ILE A 11 -8.20 -11.92 18.36
N GLN A 12 -8.90 -11.99 19.50
CA GLN A 12 -9.16 -10.81 20.32
C GLN A 12 -7.87 -10.23 20.90
N GLN A 13 -7.02 -11.07 21.50
CA GLN A 13 -5.71 -10.67 22.03
C GLN A 13 -4.80 -10.10 20.95
N PHE A 14 -4.82 -10.68 19.74
CA PHE A 14 -4.04 -10.18 18.61
C PHE A 14 -4.51 -8.80 18.15
N LYS A 15 -5.83 -8.58 18.11
CA LYS A 15 -6.40 -7.24 17.82
C LYS A 15 -5.98 -6.21 18.85
N GLU A 16 -5.99 -6.57 20.13
CA GLU A 16 -5.54 -5.69 21.22
C GLU A 16 -4.04 -5.37 21.09
N LEU A 17 -3.21 -6.36 20.75
CA LEU A 17 -1.79 -6.14 20.46
C LEU A 17 -1.59 -5.13 19.31
N LEU A 18 -2.28 -5.34 18.18
CA LEU A 18 -2.18 -4.44 17.03
C LEU A 18 -2.68 -3.03 17.33
N LEU A 19 -3.77 -2.91 18.10
CA LEU A 19 -4.30 -1.63 18.54
C LEU A 19 -3.31 -0.89 19.46
N ALA A 20 -2.73 -1.60 20.41
CA ALA A 20 -1.71 -1.03 21.32
C ALA A 20 -0.48 -0.54 20.55
N GLN A 21 -0.03 -1.30 19.54
CA GLN A 21 1.07 -0.89 18.66
C GLN A 21 0.71 0.37 17.84
N GLN A 22 -0.51 0.42 17.32
CA GLN A 22 -0.99 1.58 16.56
C GLN A 22 -1.06 2.83 17.45
N MET A 23 -1.58 2.71 18.67
CA MET A 23 -1.64 3.81 19.63
C MET A 23 -0.23 4.31 20.00
N LYS A 24 0.70 3.40 20.28
CA LYS A 24 2.11 3.73 20.54
C LYS A 24 2.76 4.45 19.34
N GLY A 25 2.46 3.99 18.11
CA GLY A 25 2.92 4.64 16.88
C GLY A 25 2.38 6.07 16.73
N VAL A 26 1.10 6.30 17.02
CA VAL A 26 0.48 7.64 16.96
C VAL A 26 1.07 8.56 18.04
N GLU A 27 1.27 8.07 19.26
CA GLU A 27 1.88 8.83 20.35
C GLU A 27 3.32 9.24 20.01
N GLN A 28 4.12 8.33 19.48
CA GLN A 28 5.48 8.62 19.04
C GLN A 28 5.51 9.52 17.80
N ALA A 29 4.59 9.33 16.83
CA ALA A 29 4.45 10.22 15.70
C ALA A 29 4.12 11.67 16.14
N GLY A 30 3.27 11.83 17.16
CA GLY A 30 3.00 13.14 17.78
C GLY A 30 4.25 13.79 18.37
N ALA A 31 5.09 13.01 19.04
CA ALA A 31 6.38 13.49 19.56
C ALA A 31 7.39 13.83 18.44
N LEU A 32 7.24 13.18 17.27
CA LEU A 32 8.07 13.40 16.08
C LEU A 32 7.61 14.58 15.20
N LEU A 33 6.44 15.19 15.47
CA LEU A 33 5.94 16.36 14.73
C LEU A 33 6.70 17.67 15.04
N GLY A 34 7.71 17.64 15.92
CA GLY A 34 8.65 18.74 16.12
C GLY A 34 9.39 19.08 14.82
N ALA A 35 9.79 20.35 14.66
CA ALA A 35 10.51 20.80 13.48
C ALA A 35 11.80 19.97 13.27
N VAL A 36 11.90 19.27 12.14
CA VAL A 36 13.14 18.61 11.70
C VAL A 36 13.97 19.65 11.00
N THR A 37 15.00 20.14 11.68
CA THR A 37 15.82 21.25 11.16
C THR A 37 17.17 20.77 10.67
N THR A 38 17.66 19.62 11.16
CA THR A 38 18.99 19.11 10.83
C THR A 38 18.95 17.71 10.21
N GLU A 39 20.05 17.35 9.55
CA GLU A 39 20.26 15.97 9.02
C GLU A 39 20.33 14.95 10.16
N GLN A 40 20.88 15.37 11.30
CA GLN A 40 20.97 14.54 12.50
C GLN A 40 19.56 14.22 13.05
N ASP A 41 18.67 15.21 13.12
CA ASP A 41 17.27 15.01 13.56
C ASP A 41 16.55 13.98 12.65
N ARG A 42 16.85 14.00 11.34
CA ARG A 42 16.30 13.01 10.38
C ARG A 42 16.82 11.61 10.64
N ALA A 43 18.13 11.49 10.86
CA ALA A 43 18.76 10.19 11.14
C ALA A 43 18.25 9.57 12.45
N GLU A 44 18.16 10.38 13.52
CA GLU A 44 17.64 9.95 14.81
C GLU A 44 16.16 9.52 14.71
N ARG A 45 15.36 10.24 13.93
CA ARG A 45 13.96 9.89 13.66
C ARG A 45 13.84 8.59 12.87
N ALA A 46 14.64 8.43 11.84
CA ALA A 46 14.66 7.19 11.05
C ALA A 46 15.05 5.98 11.92
N GLN A 47 16.04 6.15 12.80
CA GLN A 47 16.44 5.12 13.75
C GLN A 47 15.31 4.76 14.72
N MET A 48 14.64 5.76 15.30
CA MET A 48 13.52 5.54 16.22
C MET A 48 12.36 4.79 15.55
N LEU A 49 12.02 5.14 14.30
CA LEU A 49 10.98 4.43 13.55
C LEU A 49 11.39 2.99 13.25
N ALA A 50 12.64 2.75 12.85
CA ALA A 50 13.16 1.41 12.61
C ALA A 50 13.17 0.55 13.88
N ASP A 51 13.51 1.13 15.03
CA ASP A 51 13.47 0.44 16.32
C ASP A 51 12.03 0.12 16.76
N LEU A 52 11.08 1.01 16.49
CA LEU A 52 9.67 0.77 16.76
C LEU A 52 9.12 -0.38 15.88
N ASP A 53 9.43 -0.35 14.59
CA ASP A 53 9.01 -1.40 13.65
C ASP A 53 9.57 -2.76 14.08
N ARG A 54 10.85 -2.81 14.46
CA ARG A 54 11.47 -4.03 14.97
C ARG A 54 10.78 -4.54 16.25
N GLN A 55 10.51 -3.66 17.23
CA GLN A 55 9.81 -4.04 18.46
C GLN A 55 8.40 -4.58 18.18
N ASN A 56 7.68 -3.95 17.26
CA ASN A 56 6.35 -4.37 16.84
C ASN A 56 6.41 -5.76 16.17
N GLU A 57 7.38 -5.97 15.31
CA GLU A 57 7.58 -7.25 14.61
C GLU A 57 7.95 -8.38 15.58
N GLU A 58 8.86 -8.12 16.52
CA GLU A 58 9.23 -9.06 17.57
C GLU A 58 8.04 -9.44 18.46
N ALA A 59 7.20 -8.47 18.82
CA ALA A 59 6.00 -8.74 19.62
C ALA A 59 4.96 -9.58 18.87
N ILE A 60 4.77 -9.32 17.57
CA ILE A 60 3.89 -10.13 16.72
C ILE A 60 4.44 -11.55 16.57
N LYS A 61 5.75 -11.68 16.33
CA LYS A 61 6.41 -12.99 16.22
C LYS A 61 6.31 -13.79 17.53
N ALA A 62 6.52 -13.14 18.67
CA ALA A 62 6.36 -13.76 19.97
C ALA A 62 4.93 -14.23 20.25
N PHE A 63 3.93 -13.49 19.79
CA PHE A 63 2.51 -13.84 19.96
C PHE A 63 2.08 -15.00 19.05
N LEU A 64 2.49 -14.96 17.77
CA LEU A 64 2.05 -15.95 16.77
C LEU A 64 2.91 -17.21 16.74
N GLY A 65 4.11 -17.18 17.32
CA GLY A 65 5.09 -18.26 17.26
C GLY A 65 5.71 -18.44 15.87
N GLU A 66 6.57 -19.45 15.77
CA GLU A 66 7.35 -19.72 14.54
C GLU A 66 6.46 -20.18 13.37
N GLU A 67 5.33 -20.82 13.63
CA GLU A 67 4.41 -21.31 12.59
C GLU A 67 3.41 -20.25 12.13
N GLY A 68 2.89 -19.42 13.04
CA GLY A 68 1.88 -18.42 12.73
C GLY A 68 2.47 -17.13 12.13
N TYR A 69 3.73 -16.81 12.47
CA TYR A 69 4.37 -15.59 12.00
C TYR A 69 4.57 -15.54 10.46
N PRO A 70 5.04 -16.58 9.77
CA PRO A 70 5.11 -16.60 8.31
C PRO A 70 3.74 -16.42 7.63
N GLN A 71 2.68 -17.01 8.21
CA GLN A 71 1.32 -16.84 7.71
C GLN A 71 0.84 -15.38 7.84
N TYR A 72 1.18 -14.73 8.95
CA TYR A 72 0.91 -13.31 9.15
C TYR A 72 1.68 -12.43 8.17
N GLN A 73 2.96 -12.71 7.93
CA GLN A 73 3.75 -11.98 6.93
C GLN A 73 3.10 -12.10 5.54
N HIS A 74 2.76 -13.32 5.13
CA HIS A 74 2.06 -13.54 3.85
C HIS A 74 0.71 -12.81 3.80
N TYR A 75 -0.07 -12.84 4.88
CA TYR A 75 -1.33 -12.08 4.98
C TYR A 75 -1.08 -10.58 4.82
N ARG A 76 -0.07 -10.03 5.48
CA ARG A 76 0.29 -8.61 5.42
C ARG A 76 0.75 -8.20 4.02
N GLU A 77 1.56 -9.02 3.36
CA GLU A 77 2.02 -8.79 1.99
C GLU A 77 0.86 -8.81 0.97
N THR A 78 -0.11 -9.67 1.18
CA THR A 78 -1.28 -9.80 0.30
C THR A 78 -2.45 -8.88 0.66
N LEU A 79 -2.36 -8.10 1.74
CA LEU A 79 -3.48 -7.30 2.25
C LEU A 79 -4.04 -6.33 1.19
N GLY A 80 -3.17 -5.66 0.43
CA GLY A 80 -3.58 -4.76 -0.66
C GLY A 80 -4.36 -5.50 -1.75
N ASP A 81 -3.87 -6.65 -2.16
CA ASP A 81 -4.53 -7.51 -3.18
C ASP A 81 -5.89 -8.01 -2.68
N ARG A 82 -5.96 -8.42 -1.40
CA ARG A 82 -7.20 -8.86 -0.74
C ARG A 82 -8.24 -7.75 -0.69
N MET A 83 -7.82 -6.52 -0.35
CA MET A 83 -8.73 -5.37 -0.33
C MET A 83 -9.25 -5.06 -1.74
N GLN A 84 -8.39 -5.08 -2.74
CA GLN A 84 -8.75 -4.86 -4.13
C GLN A 84 -9.70 -5.94 -4.65
N LEU A 85 -9.39 -7.20 -4.36
CA LEU A 85 -10.23 -8.34 -4.73
C LEU A 85 -11.59 -8.30 -4.04
N ASN A 86 -11.64 -7.91 -2.75
CA ASN A 86 -12.90 -7.75 -2.04
C ASN A 86 -13.77 -6.64 -2.64
N GLN A 87 -13.19 -5.52 -3.05
CA GLN A 87 -13.93 -4.46 -3.75
C GLN A 87 -14.50 -4.98 -5.08
N PHE A 88 -13.71 -5.73 -5.84
CA PHE A 88 -14.18 -6.34 -7.08
C PHE A 88 -15.27 -7.38 -6.83
N HIS A 89 -15.12 -8.25 -5.83
CA HIS A 89 -16.15 -9.19 -5.42
C HIS A 89 -17.47 -8.49 -5.06
N LEU A 90 -17.42 -7.42 -4.25
CA LEU A 90 -18.61 -6.65 -3.89
C LEU A 90 -19.28 -6.00 -5.09
N GLN A 91 -18.51 -5.55 -6.09
CA GLN A 91 -19.05 -5.00 -7.33
C GLN A 91 -19.86 -6.03 -8.12
N LEU A 92 -19.45 -7.31 -8.08
CA LEU A 92 -20.14 -8.42 -8.77
C LEU A 92 -21.22 -9.10 -7.93
N ALA A 93 -21.25 -8.90 -6.60
CA ALA A 93 -22.10 -9.66 -5.67
C ALA A 93 -23.61 -9.50 -5.93
N GLY A 94 -24.05 -8.43 -6.60
CA GLY A 94 -25.45 -8.19 -6.97
C GLY A 94 -25.78 -8.52 -8.43
N GLY A 95 -24.80 -9.01 -9.20
CA GLY A 95 -24.93 -9.32 -10.62
C GLY A 95 -25.24 -10.79 -10.91
N GLU A 96 -25.32 -11.13 -12.19
CA GLU A 96 -25.61 -12.49 -12.67
C GLU A 96 -24.40 -13.43 -12.54
N HIS A 97 -23.19 -12.88 -12.44
CA HIS A 97 -21.94 -13.63 -12.43
C HIS A 97 -21.06 -13.24 -11.21
N PRO A 98 -21.48 -13.56 -9.96
CA PRO A 98 -20.67 -13.29 -8.78
C PRO A 98 -19.39 -14.16 -8.80
N LEU A 99 -18.32 -13.67 -8.17
CA LEU A 99 -17.11 -14.47 -7.94
C LEU A 99 -17.39 -15.53 -6.87
N ASP A 100 -17.07 -16.79 -7.19
CA ASP A 100 -17.04 -17.84 -6.18
C ASP A 100 -15.74 -17.79 -5.34
N SER A 101 -15.69 -18.61 -4.29
CA SER A 101 -14.54 -18.62 -3.36
C SER A 101 -13.27 -19.19 -3.99
N GLU A 102 -13.40 -20.12 -4.95
CA GLU A 102 -12.27 -20.71 -5.65
C GLU A 102 -11.65 -19.68 -6.61
N GLN A 103 -12.49 -19.00 -7.39
CA GLN A 103 -12.07 -17.91 -8.28
C GLN A 103 -11.36 -16.80 -7.49
N GLN A 104 -11.89 -16.42 -6.31
CA GLN A 104 -11.25 -15.43 -5.45
C GLN A 104 -9.87 -15.89 -4.98
N ALA A 105 -9.72 -17.14 -4.54
CA ALA A 105 -8.45 -17.69 -4.08
C ALA A 105 -7.41 -17.74 -5.22
N GLN A 106 -7.82 -18.20 -6.41
CA GLN A 106 -6.95 -18.29 -7.58
C GLN A 106 -6.54 -16.90 -8.09
N LEU A 107 -7.46 -15.93 -8.11
CA LEU A 107 -7.16 -14.57 -8.53
C LEU A 107 -6.20 -13.88 -7.55
N LEU A 108 -6.39 -14.07 -6.23
CA LEU A 108 -5.47 -13.58 -5.22
C LEU A 108 -4.06 -14.16 -5.39
N HIS A 109 -3.97 -15.46 -5.68
CA HIS A 109 -2.69 -16.12 -5.94
C HIS A 109 -1.98 -15.51 -7.16
N ILE A 110 -2.71 -15.32 -8.26
CA ILE A 110 -2.19 -14.67 -9.47
C ILE A 110 -1.69 -13.26 -9.17
N MET A 111 -2.47 -12.45 -8.46
CA MET A 111 -2.10 -11.07 -8.10
C MET A 111 -0.80 -11.04 -7.28
N ASN A 112 -0.68 -11.93 -6.30
CA ASN A 112 0.51 -12.02 -5.45
C ASN A 112 1.76 -12.46 -6.24
N GLU A 113 1.66 -13.50 -7.07
CA GLU A 113 2.78 -13.98 -7.89
C GLU A 113 3.28 -12.90 -8.86
N GLU A 114 2.38 -12.21 -9.55
CA GLU A 114 2.77 -11.15 -10.49
C GLU A 114 3.37 -9.94 -9.77
N ARG A 115 2.88 -9.61 -8.57
CA ARG A 115 3.47 -8.57 -7.73
C ARG A 115 4.88 -8.95 -7.27
N GLN A 116 5.08 -10.19 -6.82
CA GLN A 116 6.40 -10.68 -6.43
C GLN A 116 7.37 -10.70 -7.61
N ALA A 117 6.92 -11.07 -8.80
CA ALA A 117 7.73 -11.07 -10.01
C ALA A 117 8.24 -9.67 -10.39
N LEU A 118 7.49 -8.61 -10.06
CA LEU A 118 7.87 -7.22 -10.33
C LEU A 118 8.43 -6.48 -9.11
N ALA A 119 8.58 -7.15 -7.97
CA ALA A 119 9.02 -6.51 -6.71
C ALA A 119 10.40 -5.86 -6.84
N ALA A 120 11.34 -6.49 -7.57
CA ALA A 120 12.67 -5.95 -7.81
C ALA A 120 12.62 -4.67 -8.66
N ASP A 121 11.75 -4.60 -9.67
CA ASP A 121 11.58 -3.44 -10.54
C ASP A 121 10.99 -2.26 -9.75
N PHE A 122 9.99 -2.52 -8.91
CA PHE A 122 9.44 -1.52 -7.99
C PHE A 122 10.51 -1.01 -7.00
N ALA A 123 11.32 -1.91 -6.43
CA ALA A 123 12.38 -1.53 -5.50
C ALA A 123 13.46 -0.66 -6.17
N GLN A 124 13.83 -0.91 -7.43
CA GLN A 124 14.75 -0.06 -8.20
C GLN A 124 14.23 1.37 -8.38
N LEU A 125 12.92 1.55 -8.47
CA LEU A 125 12.27 2.85 -8.51
C LEU A 125 12.13 3.51 -7.12
N GLY A 126 12.61 2.84 -6.06
CA GLY A 126 12.45 3.30 -4.68
C GLY A 126 11.05 3.06 -4.13
N TRP A 127 10.33 2.06 -4.67
CA TRP A 127 8.97 1.71 -4.24
C TRP A 127 8.99 0.36 -3.54
N VAL A 128 8.65 0.31 -2.26
CA VAL A 128 8.69 -0.92 -1.44
C VAL A 128 7.32 -1.09 -0.76
N GLY A 129 6.74 -2.28 -0.87
CA GLY A 129 5.43 -2.57 -0.26
C GLY A 129 4.28 -1.70 -0.79
N GLY A 130 4.38 -1.19 -2.02
CA GLY A 130 3.38 -0.31 -2.64
C GLY A 130 3.49 1.16 -2.23
N GLN A 131 4.54 1.55 -1.52
CA GLN A 131 4.79 2.93 -1.08
C GLN A 131 6.20 3.39 -1.45
N PRO A 132 6.41 4.70 -1.69
CA PRO A 132 7.74 5.22 -1.93
C PRO A 132 8.58 5.13 -0.64
N ALA A 133 9.81 4.64 -0.77
CA ALA A 133 10.78 4.62 0.32
C ALA A 133 11.17 6.04 0.78
N ASN A 134 11.11 7.01 -0.14
CA ASN A 134 11.28 8.43 0.16
C ASN A 134 10.00 9.20 -0.23
N PRO A 135 9.32 9.88 0.71
CA PRO A 135 8.12 10.65 0.41
C PRO A 135 8.31 11.73 -0.66
N GLN A 136 9.54 12.24 -0.86
CA GLN A 136 9.83 13.21 -1.92
C GLN A 136 9.68 12.62 -3.33
N ASP A 137 9.81 11.31 -3.48
CA ASP A 137 9.64 10.64 -4.77
C ASP A 137 8.19 10.70 -5.29
N LEU A 138 7.20 10.95 -4.40
CA LEU A 138 5.82 11.26 -4.79
C LEU A 138 5.69 12.53 -5.64
N PHE A 139 6.67 13.44 -5.54
CA PHE A 139 6.67 14.70 -6.29
C PHE A 139 7.60 14.66 -7.51
N ALA A 140 8.39 13.60 -7.68
CA ALA A 140 9.26 13.39 -8.84
C ALA A 140 8.43 12.81 -10.00
N ALA A 141 8.02 13.68 -10.94
CA ALA A 141 7.11 13.32 -12.02
C ALA A 141 7.61 12.12 -12.85
N ASP A 142 8.91 12.06 -13.12
CA ASP A 142 9.51 10.98 -13.93
C ASP A 142 9.46 9.64 -13.21
N LYS A 143 9.80 9.59 -11.92
CA LYS A 143 9.68 8.37 -11.11
C LYS A 143 8.23 7.89 -11.00
N LEU A 144 7.33 8.85 -10.81
CA LEU A 144 5.92 8.56 -10.68
C LEU A 144 5.33 7.97 -11.98
N ASN A 145 5.70 8.51 -13.14
CA ASN A 145 5.31 7.95 -14.43
C ASN A 145 5.83 6.52 -14.58
N GLN A 146 7.10 6.26 -14.26
CA GLN A 146 7.67 4.91 -14.31
C GLN A 146 6.95 3.92 -13.39
N VAL A 147 6.58 4.35 -12.17
CA VAL A 147 5.79 3.53 -11.25
C VAL A 147 4.40 3.26 -11.82
N MET A 148 3.75 4.25 -12.43
CA MET A 148 2.44 4.07 -13.07
C MET A 148 2.50 3.11 -14.26
N ASP A 149 3.55 3.18 -15.08
CA ASP A 149 3.77 2.26 -16.20
C ASP A 149 4.00 0.83 -15.67
N LEU A 150 4.76 0.68 -14.59
CA LEU A 150 4.98 -0.61 -13.95
C LEU A 150 3.70 -1.19 -13.33
N GLN A 151 2.86 -0.35 -12.71
CA GLN A 151 1.54 -0.75 -12.20
C GLN A 151 0.59 -1.15 -13.35
N GLN A 152 0.63 -0.44 -14.46
CA GLN A 152 -0.16 -0.82 -15.64
C GLN A 152 0.31 -2.17 -16.21
N ASN A 153 1.63 -2.40 -16.26
CA ASN A 153 2.20 -3.70 -16.67
C ASN A 153 1.76 -4.82 -15.74
N LEU A 154 1.83 -4.60 -14.41
CA LEU A 154 1.32 -5.54 -13.41
C LEU A 154 -0.16 -5.88 -13.66
N GLY A 155 -1.00 -4.86 -13.85
CA GLY A 155 -2.42 -5.02 -14.14
C GLY A 155 -2.67 -5.86 -15.40
N GLN A 156 -1.91 -5.61 -16.48
CA GLN A 156 -2.03 -6.37 -17.72
C GLN A 156 -1.64 -7.85 -17.52
N ARG A 157 -0.55 -8.14 -16.82
CA ARG A 157 -0.10 -9.51 -16.54
C ARG A 157 -1.12 -10.28 -15.70
N VAL A 158 -1.66 -9.63 -14.66
CA VAL A 158 -2.75 -10.21 -13.84
C VAL A 158 -3.99 -10.47 -14.71
N TYR A 159 -4.40 -9.52 -15.56
CA TYR A 159 -5.55 -9.67 -16.46
C TYR A 159 -5.37 -10.84 -17.43
N ASP A 160 -4.20 -10.98 -18.04
CA ASP A 160 -3.91 -12.06 -18.99
C ASP A 160 -3.99 -13.44 -18.32
N ARG A 161 -3.53 -13.57 -17.09
CA ARG A 161 -3.64 -14.81 -16.30
C ARG A 161 -5.05 -15.03 -15.77
N ALA A 162 -5.78 -13.99 -15.41
CA ALA A 162 -7.16 -14.08 -14.94
C ALA A 162 -8.12 -14.71 -15.96
N ARG A 163 -7.78 -14.70 -17.25
CA ARG A 163 -8.56 -15.38 -18.32
C ARG A 163 -8.73 -16.88 -18.10
N SER A 164 -7.83 -17.52 -17.37
CA SER A 164 -7.95 -18.96 -17.05
C SER A 164 -8.85 -19.24 -15.86
N VAL A 165 -9.25 -18.20 -15.12
CA VAL A 165 -10.00 -18.31 -13.85
C VAL A 165 -11.39 -17.70 -13.97
N LEU A 166 -11.51 -16.56 -14.65
CA LEU A 166 -12.73 -15.78 -14.76
C LEU A 166 -13.54 -16.15 -16.00
N GLN A 167 -14.88 -16.11 -15.88
CA GLN A 167 -15.78 -16.17 -17.01
C GLN A 167 -15.64 -14.89 -17.87
N PRO A 168 -16.03 -14.91 -19.15
CA PRO A 168 -15.87 -13.75 -20.04
C PRO A 168 -16.44 -12.45 -19.46
N GLU A 169 -17.65 -12.49 -18.90
CA GLU A 169 -18.34 -11.34 -18.33
C GLU A 169 -17.64 -10.82 -17.05
N GLN A 170 -17.12 -11.75 -16.21
CA GLN A 170 -16.33 -11.42 -15.04
C GLN A 170 -14.98 -10.81 -15.45
N LEU A 171 -14.36 -11.32 -16.52
CA LEU A 171 -13.09 -10.82 -17.03
C LEU A 171 -13.22 -9.40 -17.60
N ASP A 172 -14.29 -9.12 -18.34
CA ASP A 172 -14.58 -7.76 -18.84
C ASP A 172 -14.81 -6.79 -17.70
N ALA A 173 -15.58 -7.21 -16.68
CA ALA A 173 -15.78 -6.41 -15.46
C ALA A 173 -14.46 -6.19 -14.69
N PHE A 174 -13.56 -7.19 -14.65
CA PHE A 174 -12.25 -7.07 -14.01
C PHE A 174 -11.35 -6.07 -14.74
N GLY A 175 -11.31 -6.09 -16.07
CA GLY A 175 -10.59 -5.11 -16.89
C GLY A 175 -11.10 -3.68 -16.67
N ALA A 176 -12.41 -3.49 -16.63
CA ALA A 176 -13.02 -2.20 -16.31
C ALA A 176 -12.68 -1.74 -14.89
N PHE A 177 -12.73 -2.64 -13.91
CA PHE A 177 -12.34 -2.37 -12.52
C PHE A 177 -10.89 -1.91 -12.41
N GLN A 178 -9.94 -2.62 -13.02
CA GLN A 178 -8.51 -2.24 -13.02
C GLN A 178 -8.28 -0.87 -13.67
N THR A 179 -8.95 -0.60 -14.81
CA THR A 179 -8.86 0.69 -15.50
C THR A 179 -9.35 1.84 -14.63
N ASN A 180 -10.46 1.64 -13.92
CA ASN A 180 -11.01 2.63 -12.98
C ASN A 180 -10.04 2.88 -11.81
N GLN A 181 -9.44 1.84 -11.24
CA GLN A 181 -8.47 1.98 -10.14
C GLN A 181 -7.25 2.80 -10.57
N LEU A 182 -6.67 2.50 -11.73
CA LEU A 182 -5.54 3.26 -12.28
C LEU A 182 -5.92 4.72 -12.57
N SER A 183 -7.12 4.98 -13.05
CA SER A 183 -7.61 6.32 -13.32
C SER A 183 -7.75 7.14 -12.05
N LEU A 184 -8.30 6.56 -10.98
CA LEU A 184 -8.42 7.20 -9.67
C LEU A 184 -7.05 7.53 -9.06
N GLN A 185 -6.09 6.62 -9.18
CA GLN A 185 -4.71 6.87 -8.74
C GLN A 185 -4.08 8.04 -9.50
N ARG A 186 -4.21 8.09 -10.83
CA ARG A 186 -3.70 9.21 -11.66
C ARG A 186 -4.29 10.55 -11.24
N ILE A 187 -5.60 10.60 -11.00
CA ILE A 187 -6.29 11.81 -10.53
C ILE A 187 -5.77 12.23 -9.16
N GLY A 188 -5.62 11.30 -8.21
CA GLY A 188 -5.07 11.58 -6.89
C GLY A 188 -3.67 12.20 -6.95
N ILE A 189 -2.80 11.64 -7.78
CA ILE A 189 -1.44 12.14 -8.01
C ILE A 189 -1.45 13.54 -8.60
N GLN A 190 -2.26 13.80 -9.63
CA GLN A 190 -2.38 15.12 -10.26
C GLN A 190 -2.86 16.18 -9.27
N LEU A 191 -3.80 15.84 -8.39
CA LEU A 191 -4.27 16.74 -7.33
C LEU A 191 -3.14 17.08 -6.35
N LEU A 192 -2.37 16.10 -5.89
CA LEU A 192 -1.22 16.33 -5.01
C LEU A 192 -0.17 17.23 -5.66
N GLN A 193 0.15 16.99 -6.92
CA GLN A 193 1.11 17.81 -7.68
C GLN A 193 0.62 19.25 -7.89
N SER A 194 -0.68 19.44 -8.14
CA SER A 194 -1.27 20.78 -8.31
C SER A 194 -1.25 21.58 -7.01
N GLN A 195 -1.50 20.93 -5.87
CA GLN A 195 -1.42 21.57 -4.55
C GLN A 195 0.02 21.99 -4.20
N SER A 196 1.02 21.15 -4.53
CA SER A 196 2.42 21.46 -4.28
C SER A 196 2.91 22.66 -5.10
N ARG A 197 2.41 22.83 -6.34
CA ARG A 197 2.73 23.98 -7.18
C ARG A 197 2.07 25.29 -6.70
N ASN A 198 0.88 25.22 -6.13
CA ASN A 198 0.14 26.38 -5.65
C ASN A 198 0.54 26.80 -4.22
N GLY A 199 1.24 25.94 -3.46
CA GLY A 199 1.75 26.20 -2.11
C GLY A 199 3.14 26.85 -2.07
N ALA A 200 3.78 27.10 -3.20
CA ALA A 200 5.01 27.90 -3.23
C ALA A 200 4.68 29.34 -2.80
N PRO A 201 5.34 29.91 -1.76
CA PRO A 201 5.09 31.28 -1.35
C PRO A 201 5.36 32.20 -2.54
N SER A 202 4.33 32.95 -2.96
CA SER A 202 4.49 34.02 -3.92
C SER A 202 5.57 34.95 -3.36
N THR A 203 6.72 34.99 -3.99
CA THR A 203 7.74 36.02 -3.73
C THR A 203 7.08 37.35 -4.03
N VAL A 204 6.60 38.02 -2.99
CA VAL A 204 6.16 39.42 -3.08
C VAL A 204 7.39 40.19 -3.55
N PRO A 205 7.36 40.84 -4.71
CA PRO A 205 8.48 41.64 -5.16
C PRO A 205 8.67 42.76 -4.12
N SER A 206 9.89 42.88 -3.59
CA SER A 206 10.27 44.00 -2.69
C SER A 206 9.97 45.31 -3.39
N PRO A 207 9.34 46.29 -2.71
CA PRO A 207 9.13 47.60 -3.28
C PRO A 207 10.50 48.26 -3.60
N PRO A 208 10.58 49.04 -4.68
CA PRO A 208 11.82 49.70 -5.06
C PRO A 208 12.20 50.71 -3.95
N PRO A 209 13.52 50.91 -3.74
CA PRO A 209 13.99 51.93 -2.77
C PRO A 209 13.48 53.29 -3.21
N GLY A 210 12.75 53.97 -2.33
CA GLY A 210 12.29 55.34 -2.52
C GLY A 210 13.43 56.32 -2.66
N PRO A 211 13.19 57.50 -3.27
CA PRO A 211 14.22 58.50 -3.59
C PRO A 211 14.81 59.14 -2.34
#